data_e6f9fe294baa0a32af3edc0c9550e041
#
_entry.id   e6f9fe294baa0a32af3edc0c9550e041
#
_cell.length_a   1.000
_cell.length_b   1.000
_cell.length_c   1.000
_cell.angle_alpha   90.00
_cell.angle_beta   90.00
_cell.angle_gamma   90.00
#
_symmetry.space_group_name_H-M   'P 1'
#
loop_
_entity.id
_entity.type
_entity.pdbx_description
1 polymer ?
#
loop_
_entity_poly.entity_id
_entity_poly.type
_entity_poly.pdbx_seq_one_letter_code
_entity_poly.pdbx_strand_id
1 'polypeptide(L)' 'MSRTNAAKLVLAAKGAGTAVGAFNVILLEHAEALVAGAEQAKLPVILQISENCVSYHKALKPISVATIAIAESSTV' A
#
# COMPACT_ATOMS: atom_id res chain seq x y z
N MET A 1 -6.78 12.02 -1.72
CA MET A 1 -5.41 11.84 -2.15
C MET A 1 -5.08 10.37 -2.12
N SER A 2 -4.63 9.87 -3.18
CA SER A 2 -4.47 8.44 -3.35
C SER A 2 -3.05 7.95 -3.04
N ARG A 3 -2.03 8.62 -3.54
CA ARG A 3 -0.66 8.14 -3.42
C ARG A 3 0.25 9.22 -2.86
N THR A 4 1.10 8.85 -1.91
CA THR A 4 2.07 9.79 -1.33
C THR A 4 3.36 9.07 -0.98
N ASN A 5 4.35 9.81 -0.55
CA ASN A 5 5.62 9.29 -0.11
C ASN A 5 5.46 8.59 1.24
N ALA A 6 5.94 7.34 1.36
CA ALA A 6 5.83 6.58 2.60
C ALA A 6 6.51 7.28 3.79
N ALA A 7 7.62 7.98 3.55
CA ALA A 7 8.30 8.73 4.60
C ALA A 7 7.41 9.80 5.21
N LYS A 8 6.57 10.46 4.40
CA LYS A 8 5.63 11.47 4.90
C LYS A 8 4.59 10.83 5.83
N LEU A 9 4.10 9.64 5.50
CA LEU A 9 3.14 8.92 6.33
C LEU A 9 3.75 8.53 7.67
N VAL A 10 4.98 8.02 7.66
CA VAL A 10 5.70 7.63 8.88
C VAL A 10 5.93 8.84 9.77
N LEU A 11 6.40 9.95 9.21
CA LEU A 11 6.66 11.18 9.97
C LEU A 11 5.37 11.75 10.56
N ALA A 12 4.28 11.74 9.80
CA ALA A 12 2.99 12.21 10.29
C ALA A 12 2.48 11.35 11.44
N ALA A 13 2.60 10.03 11.33
CA ALA A 13 2.21 9.11 12.41
C ALA A 13 3.06 9.32 13.65
N LYS A 14 4.38 9.48 13.49
CA LYS A 14 5.29 9.77 14.60
C LYS A 14 4.90 11.06 15.32
N GLY A 15 4.63 12.12 14.56
CA GLY A 15 4.22 13.41 15.14
C GLY A 15 2.90 13.35 15.88
N ALA A 16 1.98 12.49 15.43
CA ALA A 16 0.68 12.29 16.07
C ALA A 16 0.71 11.27 17.21
N GLY A 17 1.85 10.62 17.46
CA GLY A 17 1.96 9.58 18.48
C GLY A 17 1.26 8.28 18.08
N THR A 18 1.13 8.02 16.79
CA THR A 18 0.48 6.82 16.25
C THR A 18 1.43 6.05 15.35
N ALA A 19 0.93 5.02 14.68
CA ALA A 19 1.69 4.24 13.71
C ALA A 19 0.89 4.15 12.41
N VAL A 20 1.58 3.87 11.31
CA VAL A 20 0.94 3.58 10.04
C VAL A 20 1.18 2.11 9.71
N GLY A 21 0.12 1.40 9.27
CA GLY A 21 0.23 0.00 8.88
C GLY A 21 0.93 -0.15 7.53
N ALA A 22 1.83 -1.13 7.43
CA ALA A 22 2.49 -1.49 6.19
C ALA A 22 2.19 -2.97 5.91
N PHE A 23 1.62 -3.26 4.75
CA PHE A 23 1.10 -4.59 4.44
C PHE A 23 1.66 -5.10 3.13
N ASN A 24 2.06 -6.37 3.12
CA ASN A 24 2.60 -7.03 1.94
C ASN A 24 1.50 -7.35 0.93
N VAL A 25 1.74 -6.98 -0.32
CA VAL A 25 0.91 -7.34 -1.46
C VAL A 25 1.58 -8.47 -2.21
N ILE A 26 0.88 -9.59 -2.39
CA ILE A 26 1.38 -10.73 -3.15
C ILE A 26 0.54 -10.92 -4.41
N LEU A 27 -0.77 -10.82 -4.28
CA LEU A 27 -1.72 -10.91 -5.39
C LEU A 27 -2.45 -9.58 -5.53
N LEU A 28 -3.00 -9.33 -6.71
CA LEU A 28 -3.79 -8.14 -6.98
C LEU A 28 -4.93 -7.96 -5.97
N GLU A 29 -5.59 -9.04 -5.62
CA GLU A 29 -6.70 -9.06 -4.66
C GLU A 29 -6.27 -8.57 -3.28
N HIS A 30 -5.02 -8.81 -2.88
CA HIS A 30 -4.49 -8.28 -1.62
C HIS A 30 -4.46 -6.75 -1.64
N ALA A 31 -3.97 -6.16 -2.72
CA ALA A 31 -3.94 -4.70 -2.85
C ALA A 31 -5.34 -4.12 -2.80
N GLU A 32 -6.28 -4.73 -3.51
CA GLU A 32 -7.68 -4.28 -3.54
C GLU A 32 -8.31 -4.35 -2.15
N ALA A 33 -8.11 -5.45 -1.43
CA ALA A 33 -8.67 -5.64 -0.10
C ALA A 33 -8.05 -4.67 0.93
N LEU A 34 -6.74 -4.47 0.86
CA LEU A 34 -6.04 -3.56 1.78
C LEU A 34 -6.48 -2.11 1.57
N VAL A 35 -6.62 -1.68 0.32
CA VAL A 35 -7.09 -0.32 0.01
C VAL A 35 -8.54 -0.16 0.44
N ALA A 36 -9.40 -1.14 0.18
CA ALA A 36 -10.81 -1.10 0.61
C ALA A 36 -10.91 -0.99 2.14
N GLY A 37 -10.10 -1.75 2.87
CA GLY A 37 -10.05 -1.67 4.33
C GLY A 37 -9.57 -0.32 4.83
N ALA A 38 -8.54 0.24 4.19
CA ALA A 38 -8.03 1.56 4.53
C ALA A 38 -9.08 2.65 4.30
N GLU A 39 -9.79 2.58 3.18
CA GLU A 39 -10.87 3.52 2.87
C GLU A 39 -12.01 3.43 3.88
N GLN A 40 -12.40 2.21 4.25
CA GLN A 40 -13.43 1.99 5.25
C GLN A 40 -13.02 2.54 6.61
N ALA A 41 -11.77 2.35 7.00
CA ALA A 41 -11.23 2.86 8.26
C ALA A 41 -10.89 4.36 8.18
N LYS A 42 -10.82 4.93 6.98
CA LYS A 42 -10.39 6.32 6.72
C LYS A 42 -8.97 6.57 7.22
N LEU A 43 -8.10 5.60 7.01
CA LEU A 43 -6.69 5.65 7.43
C LEU A 43 -5.77 5.38 6.25
N PRO A 44 -4.62 6.06 6.18
CA PRO A 44 -3.63 5.75 5.17
C PRO A 44 -2.92 4.43 5.50
N VAL A 45 -2.40 3.77 4.46
CA VAL A 45 -1.63 2.54 4.60
C VAL A 45 -0.43 2.57 3.66
N ILE A 46 0.56 1.74 3.96
CA ILE A 46 1.69 1.49 3.08
C ILE A 46 1.52 0.10 2.47
N LEU A 47 1.54 0.03 1.14
CA LEU A 47 1.52 -1.24 0.42
C LEU A 47 2.95 -1.60 0.05
N GLN A 48 3.36 -2.83 0.39
CA GLN A 48 4.73 -3.31 0.20
C GLN A 48 4.76 -4.50 -0.77
N ILE A 49 5.79 -4.55 -1.59
CA ILE A 49 6.05 -5.70 -2.47
C ILE A 49 7.40 -6.27 -2.05
N SER A 50 7.39 -7.49 -1.50
CA SER A 50 8.59 -8.14 -1.02
C SER A 50 9.35 -8.86 -2.13
N GLU A 51 10.61 -9.22 -1.87
CA GLU A 51 11.39 -10.09 -2.76
C GLU A 51 10.66 -11.40 -3.07
N ASN A 52 10.01 -11.98 -2.07
CA ASN A 52 9.26 -13.23 -2.26
C ASN A 52 8.09 -13.03 -3.23
N CYS A 53 7.42 -11.89 -3.18
CA CYS A 53 6.36 -11.56 -4.12
C CYS A 53 6.91 -11.46 -5.55
N VAL A 54 8.04 -10.78 -5.72
CA VAL A 54 8.72 -10.67 -7.02
C VAL A 54 9.10 -12.04 -7.55
N SER A 55 9.66 -12.91 -6.71
CA SER A 55 10.00 -14.28 -7.08
C SER A 55 8.77 -15.09 -7.48
N TYR A 56 7.67 -14.95 -6.75
CA TYR A 56 6.42 -15.63 -7.05
C TYR A 56 5.89 -15.27 -8.43
N HIS A 57 5.89 -13.98 -8.77
CA HIS A 57 5.40 -13.48 -10.05
C HIS A 57 6.45 -13.54 -11.16
N LYS A 58 7.69 -13.84 -10.82
CA LYS A 58 8.86 -13.88 -11.73
C LYS A 58 9.15 -12.53 -12.38
N ALA A 59 8.54 -11.45 -11.90
CA ALA A 59 8.77 -10.10 -12.39
C ALA A 59 8.20 -9.09 -11.40
N LEU A 60 8.84 -7.94 -11.29
CA LEU A 60 8.38 -6.85 -10.43
C LEU A 60 7.31 -6.00 -11.11
N LYS A 61 7.50 -5.71 -12.41
CA LYS A 61 6.70 -4.68 -13.08
C LYS A 61 5.19 -4.92 -13.06
N PRO A 62 4.67 -6.11 -13.42
CA PRO A 62 3.22 -6.31 -13.45
C PRO A 62 2.54 -6.05 -12.11
N ILE A 63 3.08 -6.62 -11.03
CA ILE A 63 2.46 -6.47 -9.71
C ILE A 63 2.63 -5.04 -9.17
N SER A 64 3.78 -4.40 -9.44
CA SER A 64 3.99 -3.03 -8.97
C SER A 64 3.10 -2.03 -9.72
N VAL A 65 2.95 -2.17 -11.03
CA VAL A 65 2.07 -1.30 -11.82
C VAL A 65 0.62 -1.44 -11.36
N ALA A 66 0.15 -2.68 -11.17
CA ALA A 66 -1.21 -2.93 -10.70
C ALA A 66 -1.44 -2.37 -9.30
N THR A 67 -0.49 -2.58 -8.39
CA THR A 67 -0.59 -2.07 -7.01
C THR A 67 -0.61 -0.55 -6.99
N ILE A 68 0.24 0.10 -7.76
CA ILE A 68 0.27 1.56 -7.88
C ILE A 68 -1.05 2.08 -8.44
N ALA A 69 -1.60 1.43 -9.46
CA ALA A 69 -2.88 1.84 -10.05
C ALA A 69 -4.02 1.77 -9.02
N ILE A 70 -4.05 0.72 -8.20
CA ILE A 70 -5.04 0.58 -7.14
C ILE A 70 -4.84 1.67 -6.08
N ALA A 71 -3.60 1.92 -5.67
CA ALA A 71 -3.30 2.95 -4.69
C ALA A 71 -3.73 4.33 -5.19
N GLU A 72 -3.48 4.63 -6.46
CA GLU A 72 -3.84 5.91 -7.06
C GLU A 72 -5.34 6.11 -7.21
N SER A 73 -6.13 5.04 -7.24
CA SER A 73 -7.58 5.11 -7.30
C SER A 73 -8.24 5.29 -5.92
N SER A 74 -7.47 5.19 -4.84
CA SER A 74 -7.99 5.26 -3.48
C SER A 74 -8.41 6.69 -3.09
N THR A 75 -9.35 6.77 -2.14
CA THR A 75 -9.81 8.03 -1.56
C THR A 75 -9.04 8.42 -0.29
N VAL A 76 -8.14 7.59 0.18
CA VAL A 76 -7.34 7.87 1.40
C VAL A 76 -5.85 7.92 1.11
#